data_d7980c82f04d36449abe741be962ef66
#
_entry.id   d7980c82f04d36449abe741be962ef66
#
_cell.length_a   1.000
_cell.length_b   1.000
_cell.length_c   1.000
_cell.angle_alpha   90.00
_cell.angle_beta   90.00
_cell.angle_gamma   90.00
#
_symmetry.space_group_name_H-M   'P 1'
#
loop_
_entity.id
_entity.type
_entity.pdbx_description
1 polymer ?
#
loop_
_entity_poly.entity_id
_entity_poly.type
_entity_poly.pdbx_seq_one_letter_code
_entity_poly.pdbx_strand_id
1 'polypeptide(L)'
;NLNTRFQDNILKARSAAAVLVDKKEDLDGLDEEAIAAAAESARSKGHEGKWLIEIVNTTTQPVLSSLKNRALRERIFKASIARNSGGEADNSAIVTRLAQLRARKAQLLGFPNWAAYVMDDQMARTPESALKLLAGLAPAAARNAKAEADKLQALIDKQKGGFQLEPWDWDFYSEQVRKTEHDLDEAAIRPYLEFDSVLVNGVFFAAEKLYGVTFKERHDLPVYHPDVRVFDIIDTGGKAIGLFYGDYYARDNKQGGAWMD
;
A
#
# COMPACT_ATOMS: atom_id res chain seq x y z
N ASN A 1 -17.42 -14.90 10.24
CA ASN A 1 -16.37 -15.90 10.09
C ASN A 1 -15.00 -15.30 10.50
N LEU A 2 -13.95 -16.14 10.65
CA LEU A 2 -12.64 -15.65 11.15
C LEU A 2 -11.94 -14.74 10.12
N ASN A 3 -12.03 -15.08 8.84
CA ASN A 3 -11.42 -14.26 7.80
C ASN A 3 -12.07 -12.86 7.73
N THR A 4 -13.38 -12.78 7.81
CA THR A 4 -14.13 -11.52 7.86
C THR A 4 -13.67 -10.68 9.06
N ARG A 5 -13.66 -11.28 10.26
CA ARG A 5 -13.19 -10.58 11.47
C ARG A 5 -11.73 -10.12 11.37
N PHE A 6 -10.86 -10.93 10.75
CA PHE A 6 -9.48 -10.56 10.50
C PHE A 6 -9.38 -9.29 9.62
N GLN A 7 -10.15 -9.25 8.54
CA GLN A 7 -10.19 -8.11 7.62
C GLN A 7 -10.82 -6.87 8.28
N ASP A 8 -11.92 -7.04 9.00
CA ASP A 8 -12.56 -5.95 9.74
C ASP A 8 -11.61 -5.32 10.77
N ASN A 9 -10.83 -6.17 11.46
CA ASN A 9 -9.81 -5.68 12.39
C ASN A 9 -8.67 -4.92 11.71
N ILE A 10 -8.27 -5.33 10.49
CA ILE A 10 -7.28 -4.57 9.71
C ILE A 10 -7.79 -3.17 9.39
N LEU A 11 -9.04 -3.04 8.95
CA LEU A 11 -9.64 -1.74 8.67
C LEU A 11 -9.72 -0.86 9.92
N LYS A 12 -10.17 -1.42 11.06
CA LYS A 12 -10.23 -0.71 12.34
C LYS A 12 -8.85 -0.24 12.81
N ALA A 13 -7.85 -1.12 12.75
CA ALA A 13 -6.49 -0.80 13.16
C ALA A 13 -5.84 0.27 12.28
N ARG A 14 -6.17 0.32 10.99
CA ARG A 14 -5.71 1.35 10.07
C ARG A 14 -6.12 2.75 10.52
N SER A 15 -7.38 2.95 10.85
CA SER A 15 -7.88 4.24 11.33
C SER A 15 -7.35 4.59 12.72
N ALA A 16 -7.24 3.59 13.61
CA ALA A 16 -6.75 3.79 14.98
C ALA A 16 -5.23 4.09 15.05
N ALA A 17 -4.45 3.65 14.06
CA ALA A 17 -3.00 3.84 14.02
C ALA A 17 -2.57 5.21 13.47
N ALA A 18 -3.49 6.07 13.04
CA ALA A 18 -3.17 7.39 12.51
C ALA A 18 -2.37 8.23 13.51
N VAL A 19 -1.38 8.98 13.01
CA VAL A 19 -0.45 9.75 13.83
C VAL A 19 -0.82 11.23 13.79
N LEU A 20 -1.26 11.74 14.93
CA LEU A 20 -1.58 13.17 15.09
C LEU A 20 -0.30 13.98 15.26
N VAL A 21 -0.22 15.10 14.54
CA VAL A 21 0.90 16.04 14.54
C VAL A 21 0.38 17.41 14.96
N ASP A 22 1.03 18.02 15.97
CA ASP A 22 0.57 19.29 16.58
C ASP A 22 1.17 20.53 15.92
N LYS A 23 2.31 20.40 15.21
CA LYS A 23 3.04 21.52 14.63
C LYS A 23 3.29 21.29 13.14
N LYS A 24 3.04 22.32 12.33
CA LYS A 24 3.29 22.27 10.87
C LYS A 24 4.77 22.02 10.55
N GLU A 25 5.66 22.54 11.37
CA GLU A 25 7.10 22.43 11.20
C GLU A 25 7.59 20.98 11.26
N ASP A 26 6.89 20.12 12.00
CA ASP A 26 7.20 18.69 12.07
C ASP A 26 6.94 17.95 10.75
N LEU A 27 6.18 18.56 9.83
CA LEU A 27 5.87 18.04 8.49
C LEU A 27 6.85 18.50 7.41
N ASP A 28 7.94 19.17 7.78
CA ASP A 28 8.96 19.61 6.81
C ASP A 28 9.44 18.44 5.95
N GLY A 29 9.52 18.70 4.64
CA GLY A 29 9.84 17.71 3.61
C GLY A 29 8.63 17.16 2.85
N LEU A 30 7.42 17.32 3.37
CA LEU A 30 6.19 17.04 2.61
C LEU A 30 5.83 18.22 1.71
N ASP A 31 5.20 17.94 0.56
CA ASP A 31 4.64 18.97 -0.28
C ASP A 31 3.39 19.62 0.34
N GLU A 32 3.03 20.81 -0.13
CA GLU A 32 1.87 21.56 0.42
C GLU A 32 0.55 20.81 0.23
N GLU A 33 0.42 19.98 -0.79
CA GLU A 33 -0.77 19.16 -1.03
C GLU A 33 -0.91 18.07 0.03
N ALA A 34 0.18 17.36 0.35
CA ALA A 34 0.20 16.36 1.43
C ALA A 34 -0.07 16.98 2.79
N ILE A 35 0.48 18.19 3.06
CA ILE A 35 0.22 18.94 4.29
C ILE A 35 -1.25 19.34 4.37
N ALA A 36 -1.84 19.83 3.28
CA ALA A 36 -3.26 20.19 3.22
C ALA A 36 -4.17 18.97 3.42
N ALA A 37 -3.84 17.85 2.79
CA ALA A 37 -4.57 16.59 2.97
C ALA A 37 -4.52 16.10 4.43
N ALA A 38 -3.36 16.20 5.08
CA ALA A 38 -3.22 15.84 6.49
C ALA A 38 -4.03 16.77 7.43
N ALA A 39 -4.10 18.06 7.11
CA ALA A 39 -4.93 19.03 7.86
C ALA A 39 -6.42 18.72 7.70
N GLU A 40 -6.87 18.41 6.47
CA GLU A 40 -8.27 18.03 6.20
C GLU A 40 -8.64 16.71 6.90
N SER A 41 -7.74 15.72 6.87
CA SER A 41 -7.92 14.46 7.60
C SER A 41 -8.07 14.70 9.12
N ALA A 42 -7.24 15.58 9.70
CA ALA A 42 -7.37 15.96 11.09
C ALA A 42 -8.70 16.66 11.39
N ARG A 43 -9.10 17.61 10.54
CA ARG A 43 -10.36 18.36 10.67
C ARG A 43 -11.57 17.43 10.63
N SER A 44 -11.61 16.50 9.68
CA SER A 44 -12.72 15.53 9.52
C SER A 44 -12.90 14.62 10.74
N LYS A 45 -11.83 14.43 11.51
CA LYS A 45 -11.81 13.62 12.76
C LYS A 45 -11.86 14.47 14.04
N GLY A 46 -12.19 15.77 13.93
CA GLY A 46 -12.38 16.67 15.07
C GLY A 46 -11.10 17.22 15.71
N HIS A 47 -9.97 17.20 14.99
CA HIS A 47 -8.68 17.73 15.43
C HIS A 47 -8.32 19.00 14.68
N GLU A 48 -9.14 20.04 14.79
CA GLU A 48 -8.88 21.33 14.15
C GLU A 48 -7.53 21.94 14.54
N GLY A 49 -6.84 22.55 13.58
CA GLY A 49 -5.54 23.19 13.78
C GLY A 49 -4.37 22.21 13.91
N LYS A 50 -4.60 20.93 13.66
CA LYS A 50 -3.58 19.86 13.66
C LYS A 50 -3.51 19.16 12.31
N TRP A 51 -2.60 18.20 12.20
CA TRP A 51 -2.40 17.35 11.01
C TRP A 51 -2.48 15.89 11.39
N LEU A 52 -3.16 15.08 10.59
CA LEU A 52 -3.29 13.64 10.83
C LEU A 52 -2.65 12.85 9.68
N ILE A 53 -1.59 12.13 9.99
CA ILE A 53 -0.96 11.21 9.05
C ILE A 53 -1.66 9.86 9.15
N GLU A 54 -2.40 9.49 8.14
CA GLU A 54 -3.10 8.20 8.08
C GLU A 54 -2.15 7.07 7.72
N ILE A 55 -2.33 5.91 8.35
CA ILE A 55 -1.55 4.71 8.07
C ILE A 55 -2.34 3.83 7.08
N VAL A 56 -2.20 4.15 5.80
CA VAL A 56 -3.05 3.57 4.74
C VAL A 56 -2.47 2.30 4.10
N ASN A 57 -1.16 2.24 3.92
CA ASN A 57 -0.52 1.11 3.25
C ASN A 57 -0.20 -0.03 4.21
N THR A 58 -0.15 -1.25 3.66
CA THR A 58 0.14 -2.46 4.44
C THR A 58 1.62 -2.64 4.74
N THR A 59 2.50 -2.16 3.88
CA THR A 59 3.95 -2.38 3.96
C THR A 59 4.73 -1.12 4.24
N THR A 60 4.64 -0.12 3.38
CA THR A 60 5.39 1.15 3.49
C THR A 60 4.44 2.33 3.62
N GLN A 61 4.92 3.39 4.25
CA GLN A 61 4.17 4.65 4.34
C GLN A 61 4.87 5.69 3.48
N PRO A 62 4.25 6.18 2.38
CA PRO A 62 4.92 7.07 1.41
C PRO A 62 5.55 8.32 2.03
N VAL A 63 4.95 8.86 3.08
CA VAL A 63 5.47 10.05 3.79
C VAL A 63 6.87 9.85 4.38
N LEU A 64 7.29 8.60 4.64
CA LEU A 64 8.62 8.31 5.21
C LEU A 64 9.76 8.69 4.26
N SER A 65 9.53 8.67 2.94
CA SER A 65 10.55 9.02 1.95
C SER A 65 10.88 10.51 1.92
N SER A 66 9.95 11.37 2.31
CA SER A 66 10.07 12.84 2.18
C SER A 66 10.21 13.55 3.52
N LEU A 67 9.63 13.00 4.59
CA LEU A 67 9.54 13.64 5.90
C LEU A 67 10.91 13.79 6.57
N LYS A 68 11.36 15.04 6.83
CA LYS A 68 12.67 15.31 7.42
C LYS A 68 12.73 15.01 8.93
N ASN A 69 11.63 15.20 9.67
CA ASN A 69 11.58 14.96 11.10
C ASN A 69 11.73 13.48 11.43
N ARG A 70 12.93 13.09 11.89
CA ARG A 70 13.27 11.68 12.19
C ARG A 70 12.40 11.09 13.31
N ALA A 71 12.10 11.86 14.35
CA ALA A 71 11.26 11.38 15.45
C ALA A 71 9.82 11.10 14.98
N LEU A 72 9.31 11.90 14.04
CA LEU A 72 8.00 11.67 13.45
C LEU A 72 8.03 10.45 12.50
N ARG A 73 9.10 10.23 11.71
CA ARG A 73 9.28 8.99 10.93
C ARG A 73 9.22 7.76 11.84
N GLU A 74 9.95 7.78 12.96
CA GLU A 74 9.93 6.70 13.95
C GLU A 74 8.53 6.42 14.49
N ARG A 75 7.77 7.47 14.85
CA ARG A 75 6.39 7.34 15.33
C ARG A 75 5.48 6.71 14.28
N ILE A 76 5.55 7.18 13.03
CA ILE A 76 4.75 6.65 11.91
C ILE A 76 5.11 5.19 11.64
N PHE A 77 6.40 4.85 11.57
CA PHE A 77 6.86 3.50 11.36
C PHE A 77 6.37 2.56 12.47
N LYS A 78 6.57 2.94 13.74
CA LYS A 78 6.11 2.14 14.90
C LYS A 78 4.60 1.98 14.92
N ALA A 79 3.83 3.03 14.62
CA ALA A 79 2.38 2.94 14.48
C ALA A 79 1.97 1.96 13.36
N SER A 80 2.68 1.98 12.25
CA SER A 80 2.43 1.08 11.12
C SER A 80 2.67 -0.39 11.48
N ILE A 81 3.80 -0.74 12.09
CA ILE A 81 4.13 -2.14 12.43
C ILE A 81 3.36 -2.68 13.63
N ALA A 82 2.86 -1.82 14.52
CA ALA A 82 2.09 -2.21 15.70
C ALA A 82 0.61 -2.49 15.39
N ARG A 83 0.14 -2.25 14.17
CA ARG A 83 -1.25 -2.50 13.80
C ARG A 83 -1.64 -3.96 14.06
N ASN A 84 -2.83 -4.16 14.61
CA ASN A 84 -3.40 -5.49 14.92
C ASN A 84 -2.58 -6.33 15.93
N SER A 85 -1.66 -5.71 16.69
CA SER A 85 -0.87 -6.35 17.73
C SER A 85 -1.28 -5.81 19.11
N GLY A 86 -2.49 -6.09 19.52
CA GLY A 86 -3.09 -5.61 20.78
C GLY A 86 -4.33 -4.72 20.58
N GLY A 87 -4.99 -4.41 21.71
CA GLY A 87 -6.22 -3.61 21.71
C GLY A 87 -7.43 -4.32 21.13
N GLU A 88 -8.46 -3.53 20.78
CA GLU A 88 -9.73 -4.07 20.27
C GLU A 88 -9.62 -4.72 18.87
N ALA A 89 -8.63 -4.32 18.08
CA ALA A 89 -8.39 -4.83 16.75
C ALA A 89 -7.27 -5.88 16.68
N ASP A 90 -6.94 -6.52 17.81
CA ASP A 90 -5.91 -7.56 17.87
C ASP A 90 -6.32 -8.81 17.06
N ASN A 91 -5.43 -9.23 16.16
CA ASN A 91 -5.60 -10.40 15.32
C ASN A 91 -4.83 -11.64 15.80
N SER A 92 -4.07 -11.59 16.89
CA SER A 92 -3.17 -12.66 17.34
C SER A 92 -3.91 -13.99 17.57
N ALA A 93 -5.04 -13.96 18.28
CA ALA A 93 -5.86 -15.14 18.51
C ALA A 93 -6.50 -15.66 17.22
N ILE A 94 -6.90 -14.77 16.31
CA ILE A 94 -7.48 -15.13 15.02
C ILE A 94 -6.44 -15.82 14.14
N VAL A 95 -5.21 -15.27 14.04
CA VAL A 95 -4.10 -15.88 13.30
C VAL A 95 -3.79 -17.28 13.82
N THR A 96 -3.65 -17.44 15.14
CA THR A 96 -3.42 -18.75 15.77
C THR A 96 -4.53 -19.74 15.41
N ARG A 97 -5.78 -19.32 15.52
CA ARG A 97 -6.92 -20.19 15.23
C ARG A 97 -7.01 -20.56 13.74
N LEU A 98 -6.74 -19.62 12.85
CA LEU A 98 -6.68 -19.88 11.41
C LEU A 98 -5.58 -20.89 11.07
N ALA A 99 -4.39 -20.78 11.67
CA ALA A 99 -3.31 -21.74 11.47
C ALA A 99 -3.71 -23.14 11.90
N GLN A 100 -4.32 -23.30 13.09
CA GLN A 100 -4.83 -24.58 13.56
C GLN A 100 -5.88 -25.19 12.62
N LEU A 101 -6.84 -24.39 12.15
CA LEU A 101 -7.88 -24.84 11.23
C LEU A 101 -7.32 -25.24 9.88
N ARG A 102 -6.34 -24.50 9.35
CA ARG A 102 -5.63 -24.82 8.11
C ARG A 102 -4.88 -26.16 8.23
N ALA A 103 -4.15 -26.37 9.32
CA ALA A 103 -3.48 -27.64 9.61
C ALA A 103 -4.49 -28.79 9.67
N ARG A 104 -5.61 -28.60 10.36
CA ARG A 104 -6.67 -29.62 10.45
C ARG A 104 -7.31 -29.91 9.10
N LYS A 105 -7.56 -28.88 8.28
CA LYS A 105 -8.09 -29.06 6.92
C LYS A 105 -7.13 -29.90 6.06
N ALA A 106 -5.83 -29.58 6.07
CA ALA A 106 -4.85 -30.35 5.33
C ALA A 106 -4.85 -31.82 5.72
N GLN A 107 -4.85 -32.12 7.03
CA GLN A 107 -4.92 -33.51 7.53
C GLN A 107 -6.17 -34.26 7.08
N LEU A 108 -7.35 -33.61 7.14
CA LEU A 108 -8.61 -34.21 6.68
C LEU A 108 -8.63 -34.52 5.19
N LEU A 109 -7.83 -33.78 4.39
CA LEU A 109 -7.69 -33.98 2.95
C LEU A 109 -6.52 -34.90 2.60
N GLY A 110 -5.85 -35.52 3.58
CA GLY A 110 -4.76 -36.47 3.36
C GLY A 110 -3.39 -35.84 3.14
N PHE A 111 -3.22 -34.52 3.38
CA PHE A 111 -1.93 -33.84 3.22
C PHE A 111 -1.20 -33.74 4.56
N PRO A 112 0.15 -33.83 4.58
CA PRO A 112 0.94 -33.77 5.80
C PRO A 112 0.90 -32.41 6.50
N ASN A 113 0.68 -31.33 5.76
CA ASN A 113 0.57 -29.97 6.27
C ASN A 113 -0.12 -29.04 5.28
N TRP A 114 -0.42 -27.81 5.72
CA TRP A 114 -1.10 -26.79 4.90
C TRP A 114 -0.30 -26.39 3.64
N ALA A 115 1.01 -26.30 3.72
CA ALA A 115 1.84 -25.95 2.58
C ALA A 115 1.77 -27.02 1.48
N ALA A 116 1.83 -28.31 1.84
CA ALA A 116 1.66 -29.40 0.88
C ALA A 116 0.29 -29.37 0.21
N TYR A 117 -0.77 -29.10 0.97
CA TYR A 117 -2.12 -28.94 0.41
C TYR A 117 -2.21 -27.78 -0.61
N VAL A 118 -1.66 -26.61 -0.26
CA VAL A 118 -1.74 -25.43 -1.13
C VAL A 118 -0.84 -25.58 -2.37
N MET A 119 0.30 -26.27 -2.25
CA MET A 119 1.26 -26.41 -3.38
C MET A 119 0.85 -27.48 -4.38
N ASP A 120 -0.11 -28.33 -4.09
CA ASP A 120 -0.49 -29.49 -4.93
C ASP A 120 -0.91 -29.07 -6.34
N ASP A 121 -1.62 -27.96 -6.48
CA ASP A 121 -2.07 -27.40 -7.76
C ASP A 121 -1.22 -26.20 -8.23
N GLN A 122 -0.19 -25.80 -7.48
CA GLN A 122 0.68 -24.69 -7.83
C GLN A 122 1.89 -25.13 -8.67
N MET A 123 2.54 -24.17 -9.36
CA MET A 123 3.69 -24.42 -10.23
C MET A 123 4.87 -25.08 -9.47
N ALA A 124 5.07 -24.75 -8.19
CA ALA A 124 6.11 -25.34 -7.36
C ALA A 124 5.86 -26.80 -6.97
N ARG A 125 4.60 -27.28 -7.00
CA ARG A 125 4.14 -28.63 -6.66
C ARG A 125 4.41 -29.08 -5.21
N THR A 126 5.55 -28.77 -4.65
CA THR A 126 5.91 -29.18 -3.30
C THR A 126 6.50 -28.03 -2.46
N PRO A 127 6.32 -28.05 -1.13
CA PRO A 127 6.95 -27.08 -0.24
C PRO A 127 8.47 -27.05 -0.36
N GLU A 128 9.10 -28.19 -0.58
CA GLU A 128 10.57 -28.31 -0.73
C GLU A 128 11.06 -27.56 -1.98
N SER A 129 10.33 -27.63 -3.10
CA SER A 129 10.65 -26.88 -4.32
C SER A 129 10.55 -25.37 -4.10
N ALA A 130 9.51 -24.90 -3.41
CA ALA A 130 9.34 -23.51 -3.08
C ALA A 130 10.45 -23.01 -2.13
N LEU A 131 10.73 -23.77 -1.07
CA LEU A 131 11.79 -23.46 -0.11
C LEU A 131 13.18 -23.46 -0.76
N LYS A 132 13.47 -24.36 -1.69
CA LYS A 132 14.73 -24.40 -2.44
C LYS A 132 14.94 -23.13 -3.26
N LEU A 133 13.88 -22.63 -3.92
CA LEU A 133 13.92 -21.36 -4.66
C LEU A 133 14.24 -20.20 -3.71
N LEU A 134 13.49 -20.09 -2.60
CA LEU A 134 13.68 -19.01 -1.60
C LEU A 134 15.06 -19.06 -0.98
N ALA A 135 15.54 -20.26 -0.59
CA ALA A 135 16.87 -20.45 -0.03
C ALA A 135 17.99 -20.08 -1.01
N GLY A 136 17.78 -20.29 -2.31
CA GLY A 136 18.70 -19.86 -3.36
C GLY A 136 18.79 -18.34 -3.52
N LEU A 137 17.68 -17.63 -3.32
CA LEU A 137 17.60 -16.17 -3.46
C LEU A 137 18.05 -15.41 -2.20
N ALA A 138 17.73 -15.93 -1.02
CA ALA A 138 17.92 -15.24 0.25
C ALA A 138 19.35 -14.74 0.51
N PRO A 139 20.43 -15.51 0.24
CA PRO A 139 21.80 -15.04 0.48
C PRO A 139 22.19 -13.86 -0.41
N ALA A 140 21.73 -13.82 -1.66
CA ALA A 140 22.00 -12.71 -2.58
C ALA A 140 21.22 -11.46 -2.15
N ALA A 141 19.94 -11.62 -1.80
CA ALA A 141 19.10 -10.54 -1.30
C ALA A 141 19.67 -9.93 0.00
N ALA A 142 20.13 -10.77 0.93
CA ALA A 142 20.73 -10.30 2.18
C ALA A 142 22.06 -9.53 1.95
N ARG A 143 22.90 -9.98 1.01
CA ARG A 143 24.11 -9.23 0.64
C ARG A 143 23.78 -7.87 0.01
N ASN A 144 22.80 -7.81 -0.87
CA ASN A 144 22.37 -6.56 -1.50
C ASN A 144 21.79 -5.59 -0.46
N ALA A 145 20.88 -6.07 0.40
CA ALA A 145 20.32 -5.26 1.47
C ALA A 145 21.39 -4.70 2.41
N LYS A 146 22.45 -5.51 2.72
CA LYS A 146 23.58 -5.02 3.51
C LYS A 146 24.36 -3.93 2.76
N ALA A 147 24.67 -4.11 1.49
CA ALA A 147 25.38 -3.12 0.69
C ALA A 147 24.59 -1.80 0.55
N GLU A 148 23.28 -1.90 0.41
CA GLU A 148 22.38 -0.74 0.44
C GLU A 148 22.40 -0.04 1.80
N ALA A 149 22.28 -0.78 2.90
CA ALA A 149 22.38 -0.23 4.26
C ALA A 149 23.71 0.50 4.49
N ASP A 150 24.82 -0.07 4.03
CA ASP A 150 26.14 0.55 4.15
C ASP A 150 26.22 1.89 3.37
N LYS A 151 25.60 1.98 2.18
CA LYS A 151 25.47 3.24 1.42
C LYS A 151 24.64 4.29 2.18
N LEU A 152 23.48 3.88 2.72
CA LEU A 152 22.60 4.77 3.47
C LEU A 152 23.31 5.29 4.74
N GLN A 153 24.01 4.43 5.47
CA GLN A 153 24.81 4.82 6.63
C GLN A 153 25.92 5.83 6.26
N ALA A 154 26.63 5.58 5.17
CA ALA A 154 27.65 6.51 4.68
C ALA A 154 27.08 7.89 4.35
N LEU A 155 25.84 7.96 3.83
CA LEU A 155 25.15 9.22 3.58
C LEU A 155 24.78 9.93 4.89
N ILE A 156 24.29 9.20 5.90
CA ILE A 156 24.02 9.72 7.24
C ILE A 156 25.28 10.32 7.84
N ASP A 157 26.41 9.61 7.77
CA ASP A 157 27.69 10.05 8.32
C ASP A 157 28.21 11.29 7.59
N LYS A 158 28.13 11.34 6.26
CA LYS A 158 28.47 12.51 5.44
C LYS A 158 27.65 13.75 5.82
N GLN A 159 26.37 13.57 6.18
CA GLN A 159 25.48 14.62 6.64
C GLN A 159 25.64 14.95 8.13
N LYS A 160 26.59 14.30 8.82
CA LYS A 160 26.84 14.45 10.27
C LYS A 160 25.60 14.12 11.11
N GLY A 161 24.83 13.11 10.71
CA GLY A 161 23.60 12.70 11.41
C GLY A 161 23.85 12.22 12.84
N GLY A 162 24.98 11.53 13.10
CA GLY A 162 25.37 11.10 14.44
C GLY A 162 24.52 9.93 14.99
N PHE A 163 23.88 9.15 14.13
CA PHE A 163 23.07 7.99 14.51
C PHE A 163 23.26 6.83 13.55
N GLN A 164 22.92 5.63 13.99
CA GLN A 164 22.87 4.44 13.14
C GLN A 164 21.58 4.40 12.34
N LEU A 165 21.65 3.86 11.12
CA LEU A 165 20.50 3.61 10.24
C LEU A 165 19.50 2.71 10.95
N GLU A 166 18.27 3.17 11.02
CA GLU A 166 17.15 2.42 11.58
C GLU A 166 16.07 2.19 10.49
N PRO A 167 15.12 1.27 10.69
CA PRO A 167 14.11 0.97 9.68
C PRO A 167 13.28 2.18 9.21
N TRP A 168 13.01 3.14 10.10
CA TRP A 168 12.30 4.39 9.77
C TRP A 168 13.13 5.42 9.02
N ASP A 169 14.42 5.18 8.84
CA ASP A 169 15.34 6.03 8.09
C ASP A 169 15.52 5.54 6.65
N TRP A 170 15.19 4.27 6.38
CA TRP A 170 15.50 3.59 5.12
C TRP A 170 14.91 4.32 3.91
N ASP A 171 13.61 4.54 3.89
CA ASP A 171 12.92 5.17 2.75
C ASP A 171 13.43 6.59 2.50
N PHE A 172 13.68 7.38 3.58
CA PHE A 172 14.17 8.74 3.49
C PHE A 172 15.56 8.84 2.86
N TYR A 173 16.49 7.99 3.28
CA TYR A 173 17.85 8.01 2.73
C TYR A 173 17.94 7.31 1.37
N SER A 174 17.14 6.29 1.12
CA SER A 174 17.02 5.64 -0.19
C SER A 174 16.58 6.62 -1.26
N GLU A 175 15.60 7.50 -0.96
CA GLU A 175 15.15 8.53 -1.88
C GLU A 175 16.26 9.54 -2.21
N GLN A 176 17.08 9.93 -1.24
CA GLN A 176 18.20 10.83 -1.47
C GLN A 176 19.31 10.17 -2.33
N VAL A 177 19.60 8.89 -2.10
CA VAL A 177 20.54 8.13 -2.94
C VAL A 177 19.99 8.03 -4.35
N ARG A 178 18.71 7.68 -4.52
CA ARG A 178 18.06 7.60 -5.83
C ARG A 178 18.13 8.90 -6.61
N LYS A 179 17.85 10.02 -5.97
CA LYS A 179 17.99 11.36 -6.60
C LYS A 179 19.42 11.65 -7.03
N THR A 180 20.41 11.25 -6.22
CA THR A 180 21.81 11.51 -6.50
C THR A 180 22.38 10.60 -7.60
N GLU A 181 22.00 9.31 -7.61
CA GLU A 181 22.55 8.31 -8.55
C GLU A 181 21.82 8.30 -9.90
N HIS A 182 20.51 8.63 -9.94
CA HIS A 182 19.67 8.47 -11.13
C HIS A 182 19.05 9.76 -11.65
N ASP A 183 19.30 10.90 -10.98
CA ASP A 183 18.69 12.21 -11.32
C ASP A 183 17.16 12.11 -11.49
N LEU A 184 16.53 11.21 -10.72
CA LEU A 184 15.09 10.94 -10.77
C LEU A 184 14.38 11.67 -9.66
N ASP A 185 13.51 12.61 -10.03
CA ASP A 185 12.61 13.30 -9.11
C ASP A 185 11.16 12.86 -9.37
N GLU A 186 10.55 12.18 -8.41
CA GLU A 186 9.14 11.76 -8.51
C GLU A 186 8.20 12.95 -8.64
N ALA A 187 8.51 14.09 -8.01
CA ALA A 187 7.71 15.28 -8.13
C ALA A 187 7.64 15.81 -9.56
N ALA A 188 8.72 15.63 -10.35
CA ALA A 188 8.75 16.00 -11.76
C ALA A 188 7.95 15.05 -12.67
N ILE A 189 7.75 13.80 -12.25
CA ILE A 189 6.98 12.80 -12.99
C ILE A 189 5.48 12.88 -12.67
N ARG A 190 5.12 13.26 -11.45
CA ARG A 190 3.74 13.28 -10.94
C ARG A 190 2.74 14.01 -11.86
N PRO A 191 3.03 15.17 -12.47
CA PRO A 191 2.09 15.84 -13.39
C PRO A 191 1.73 15.03 -14.65
N TYR A 192 2.58 14.07 -15.04
CA TYR A 192 2.28 13.17 -16.17
C TYR A 192 1.35 12.03 -15.80
N LEU A 193 1.11 11.81 -14.50
CA LEU A 193 0.28 10.76 -13.94
C LEU A 193 -1.05 11.31 -13.37
N GLU A 194 -1.48 12.48 -13.87
CA GLU A 194 -2.77 13.05 -13.53
C GLU A 194 -3.86 12.03 -13.92
N PHE A 195 -4.74 11.74 -12.95
CA PHE A 195 -5.65 10.60 -13.02
C PHE A 195 -6.60 10.63 -14.23
N ASP A 196 -7.26 11.75 -14.50
CA ASP A 196 -8.20 11.84 -15.62
C ASP A 196 -7.50 11.73 -16.97
N SER A 197 -6.31 12.29 -17.08
CA SER A 197 -5.47 12.16 -18.28
C SER A 197 -5.04 10.71 -18.50
N VAL A 198 -4.60 10.00 -17.47
CA VAL A 198 -4.22 8.58 -17.56
C VAL A 198 -5.43 7.71 -17.89
N LEU A 199 -6.58 7.96 -17.28
CA LEU A 199 -7.80 7.19 -17.55
C LEU A 199 -8.28 7.38 -18.98
N VAL A 200 -8.49 8.63 -19.40
CA VAL A 200 -9.12 8.95 -20.70
C VAL A 200 -8.13 8.81 -21.84
N ASN A 201 -6.95 9.46 -21.73
CA ASN A 201 -5.96 9.50 -22.80
C ASN A 201 -5.02 8.29 -22.81
N GLY A 202 -5.02 7.50 -21.75
CA GLY A 202 -4.25 6.26 -21.62
C GLY A 202 -5.14 5.02 -21.72
N VAL A 203 -5.90 4.71 -20.69
CA VAL A 203 -6.65 3.45 -20.58
C VAL A 203 -7.77 3.36 -21.63
N PHE A 204 -8.63 4.37 -21.75
CA PHE A 204 -9.72 4.37 -22.72
C PHE A 204 -9.20 4.45 -24.15
N PHE A 205 -8.18 5.24 -24.42
CA PHE A 205 -7.50 5.28 -25.72
C PHE A 205 -6.93 3.90 -26.09
N ALA A 206 -6.24 3.24 -25.18
CA ALA A 206 -5.68 1.91 -25.47
C ALA A 206 -6.79 0.87 -25.74
N ALA A 207 -7.88 0.90 -24.97
CA ALA A 207 -9.03 0.03 -25.18
C ALA A 207 -9.71 0.28 -26.55
N GLU A 208 -9.84 1.54 -26.95
CA GLU A 208 -10.34 1.89 -28.29
C GLU A 208 -9.45 1.32 -29.39
N LYS A 209 -8.13 1.50 -29.29
CA LYS A 209 -7.17 1.02 -30.30
C LYS A 209 -7.08 -0.51 -30.38
N LEU A 210 -7.18 -1.20 -29.23
CA LEU A 210 -7.04 -2.67 -29.17
C LEU A 210 -8.35 -3.41 -29.46
N TYR A 211 -9.46 -2.88 -28.99
CA TYR A 211 -10.74 -3.58 -29.00
C TYR A 211 -11.86 -2.83 -29.75
N GLY A 212 -11.62 -1.60 -30.20
CA GLY A 212 -12.62 -0.77 -30.89
C GLY A 212 -13.76 -0.29 -29.99
N VAL A 213 -13.60 -0.33 -28.66
CA VAL A 213 -14.62 0.11 -27.71
C VAL A 213 -14.37 1.55 -27.29
N THR A 214 -15.46 2.30 -27.08
CA THR A 214 -15.41 3.67 -26.55
C THR A 214 -16.15 3.76 -25.22
N PHE A 215 -15.88 4.81 -24.44
CA PHE A 215 -16.43 5.00 -23.10
C PHE A 215 -17.22 6.32 -23.05
N LYS A 216 -18.45 6.26 -22.54
CA LYS A 216 -19.30 7.45 -22.33
C LYS A 216 -19.72 7.52 -20.88
N GLU A 217 -19.35 8.58 -20.19
CA GLU A 217 -19.68 8.76 -18.77
C GLU A 217 -21.19 8.91 -18.56
N ARG A 218 -21.68 8.28 -17.49
CA ARG A 218 -23.08 8.25 -17.05
C ARG A 218 -23.19 8.88 -15.67
N HIS A 219 -24.16 9.80 -15.50
CA HIS A 219 -24.44 10.45 -14.22
C HIS A 219 -25.85 10.14 -13.70
N ASP A 220 -26.60 9.32 -14.41
CA ASP A 220 -27.97 8.95 -14.12
C ASP A 220 -28.13 7.58 -13.46
N LEU A 221 -27.02 6.82 -13.34
CA LEU A 221 -27.03 5.51 -12.71
C LEU A 221 -26.73 5.60 -11.21
N PRO A 222 -27.33 4.72 -10.39
CA PRO A 222 -27.05 4.70 -8.96
C PRO A 222 -25.61 4.27 -8.67
N VAL A 223 -24.97 5.02 -7.77
CA VAL A 223 -23.63 4.72 -7.26
C VAL A 223 -23.67 4.60 -5.74
N TYR A 224 -22.82 3.76 -5.18
CA TYR A 224 -22.73 3.54 -3.73
C TYR A 224 -21.85 4.56 -3.02
N HIS A 225 -21.12 5.40 -3.76
CA HIS A 225 -20.31 6.51 -3.24
C HIS A 225 -20.20 7.61 -4.30
N PRO A 226 -20.17 8.91 -3.92
CA PRO A 226 -20.08 10.02 -4.88
C PRO A 226 -18.84 10.00 -5.79
N ASP A 227 -17.72 9.43 -5.31
CA ASP A 227 -16.47 9.33 -6.08
C ASP A 227 -16.48 8.22 -7.14
N VAL A 228 -17.51 7.37 -7.16
CA VAL A 228 -17.61 6.30 -8.15
C VAL A 228 -18.07 6.88 -9.48
N ARG A 229 -17.29 6.63 -10.52
CA ARG A 229 -17.61 7.03 -11.89
C ARG A 229 -18.14 5.84 -12.68
N VAL A 230 -19.15 6.06 -13.49
CA VAL A 230 -19.78 5.01 -14.31
C VAL A 230 -19.68 5.37 -15.78
N PHE A 231 -19.35 4.39 -16.61
CA PHE A 231 -19.22 4.59 -18.04
C PHE A 231 -19.96 3.47 -18.79
N ASP A 232 -20.70 3.84 -19.84
CA ASP A 232 -21.11 2.87 -20.86
C ASP A 232 -19.88 2.45 -21.66
N ILE A 233 -19.75 1.16 -21.91
CA ILE A 233 -18.80 0.61 -22.88
C ILE A 233 -19.57 0.41 -24.19
N ILE A 234 -19.14 1.09 -25.25
CA ILE A 234 -19.84 1.14 -26.54
C ILE A 234 -18.96 0.48 -27.60
N ASP A 235 -19.53 -0.44 -28.37
CA ASP A 235 -18.85 -1.11 -29.46
C ASP A 235 -18.72 -0.24 -30.73
N THR A 236 -18.02 -0.77 -31.75
CA THR A 236 -17.84 -0.09 -33.05
C THR A 236 -19.13 0.17 -33.80
N GLY A 237 -20.22 -0.54 -33.49
CA GLY A 237 -21.57 -0.35 -34.03
C GLY A 237 -22.38 0.70 -33.28
N GLY A 238 -21.82 1.34 -32.23
CA GLY A 238 -22.50 2.33 -31.41
C GLY A 238 -23.45 1.73 -30.35
N LYS A 239 -23.39 0.41 -30.13
CA LYS A 239 -24.21 -0.30 -29.15
C LYS A 239 -23.51 -0.34 -27.81
N ALA A 240 -24.21 0.02 -26.72
CA ALA A 240 -23.72 -0.23 -25.36
C ALA A 240 -23.69 -1.74 -25.07
N ILE A 241 -22.51 -2.26 -24.72
CA ILE A 241 -22.26 -3.68 -24.47
C ILE A 241 -21.97 -3.98 -22.98
N GLY A 242 -21.75 -2.96 -22.18
CA GLY A 242 -21.47 -3.12 -20.74
C GLY A 242 -21.39 -1.80 -20.01
N LEU A 243 -21.21 -1.90 -18.69
CA LEU A 243 -20.95 -0.79 -17.79
C LEU A 243 -19.59 -0.97 -17.12
N PHE A 244 -18.84 0.11 -17.01
CA PHE A 244 -17.60 0.15 -16.26
C PHE A 244 -17.79 1.07 -15.04
N TYR A 245 -17.62 0.50 -13.84
CA TYR A 245 -17.66 1.24 -12.58
C TYR A 245 -16.23 1.45 -12.09
N GLY A 246 -15.79 2.70 -12.08
CA GLY A 246 -14.47 3.11 -11.58
C GLY A 246 -14.57 3.63 -10.15
N ASP A 247 -13.99 2.89 -9.19
CA ASP A 247 -13.90 3.29 -7.79
C ASP A 247 -12.43 3.37 -7.36
N TYR A 248 -11.81 4.53 -7.62
CA TYR A 248 -10.35 4.67 -7.57
C TYR A 248 -9.81 5.20 -6.25
N TYR A 249 -10.58 6.05 -5.57
CA TYR A 249 -10.10 6.76 -4.39
C TYR A 249 -10.14 5.90 -3.13
N ALA A 250 -9.10 6.05 -2.28
CA ALA A 250 -9.05 5.41 -0.98
C ALA A 250 -10.09 6.03 -0.04
N ARG A 251 -10.69 5.21 0.84
CA ARG A 251 -11.55 5.63 1.93
C ARG A 251 -11.55 4.59 3.06
N ASP A 252 -12.05 4.94 4.22
CA ASP A 252 -11.92 4.13 5.45
C ASP A 252 -12.50 2.72 5.34
N ASN A 253 -13.54 2.52 4.53
CA ASN A 253 -14.21 1.24 4.35
C ASN A 253 -13.68 0.43 3.14
N LYS A 254 -12.64 0.88 2.44
CA LYS A 254 -11.99 0.12 1.36
C LYS A 254 -10.76 -0.62 1.87
N GLN A 255 -10.66 -1.88 1.50
CA GLN A 255 -9.47 -2.68 1.73
C GLN A 255 -8.40 -2.35 0.67
N GLY A 256 -7.13 -2.38 1.09
CA GLY A 256 -6.01 -2.29 0.15
C GLY A 256 -5.77 -3.62 -0.55
N GLY A 257 -5.15 -3.54 -1.72
CA GLY A 257 -4.77 -4.69 -2.54
C GLY A 257 -5.33 -4.64 -3.96
N ALA A 258 -4.94 -5.59 -4.77
CA ALA A 258 -5.46 -5.79 -6.12
C ALA A 258 -5.67 -7.29 -6.35
N TRP A 259 -6.75 -7.62 -7.00
CA TRP A 259 -7.08 -9.01 -7.40
C TRP A 259 -7.88 -8.98 -8.71
N MET A 260 -7.87 -10.12 -9.40
CA MET A 260 -8.75 -10.39 -10.53
C MET A 260 -9.55 -11.63 -10.21
N ASP A 261 -10.84 -11.61 -10.52
CA ASP A 261 -11.76 -12.73 -10.43
C ASP A 261 -11.99 -13.36 -11.83
#